data_4f19a06969c4b95884de6a5ab5d21f8a
#
_entry.id   4f19a06969c4b95884de6a5ab5d21f8a
#
_cell.length_a   1.000
_cell.length_b   1.000
_cell.length_c   1.000
_cell.angle_alpha   90.00
_cell.angle_beta   90.00
_cell.angle_gamma   90.00
#
_symmetry.space_group_name_H-M   'P 1'
#
loop_
_entity.id
_entity.type
_entity.pdbx_description
1 polymer ?
#
loop_
_entity_poly.entity_id
_entity_poly.type
_entity_poly.pdbx_seq_one_letter_code
_entity_poly.pdbx_strand_id
1 'polypeptide(L)'
;CGADLSCFSSFKLQGPEGIGIVVGKEEYVNRIRKMHYSGGCQTQGHEALDVLRGLTYAPVMLAITAKEVEKTLSKLQNGEIPEIKDAFIANAQSKVLLVELSEPIAKKVLENANLLGALPNPVGAESKYELAPMFYKVSGTFLKKDPTLIDTMLRINCNRASSETVLRILKEAIKASKE
;
A
#
# COMPACT_ATOMS: atom_id res chain seq x y z
N CYS A 1 17.56 -13.55 -10.37
CA CYS A 1 16.34 -14.35 -10.13
C CYS A 1 15.87 -15.13 -11.36
N GLY A 2 16.58 -15.08 -12.51
CA GLY A 2 16.29 -15.86 -13.72
C GLY A 2 15.19 -15.32 -14.65
N ALA A 3 14.61 -14.16 -14.35
CA ALA A 3 13.64 -13.52 -15.24
C ALA A 3 14.35 -12.84 -16.43
N ASP A 4 13.82 -13.02 -17.63
CA ASP A 4 14.32 -12.36 -18.84
C ASP A 4 13.87 -10.91 -18.94
N LEU A 5 12.67 -10.60 -18.44
CA LEU A 5 12.09 -9.27 -18.32
C LEU A 5 11.41 -9.11 -16.97
N SER A 6 11.47 -7.89 -16.44
CA SER A 6 10.63 -7.42 -15.34
C SER A 6 9.96 -6.11 -15.72
N CYS A 7 8.68 -5.98 -15.42
CA CYS A 7 7.94 -4.75 -15.67
C CYS A 7 7.15 -4.33 -14.43
N PHE A 8 7.09 -3.04 -14.19
CA PHE A 8 6.36 -2.46 -13.08
C PHE A 8 5.96 -1.01 -13.36
N SER A 9 4.94 -0.54 -12.67
CA SER A 9 4.48 0.85 -12.79
C SER A 9 5.39 1.79 -12.02
N SER A 10 5.74 2.92 -12.62
CA SER A 10 6.60 3.93 -11.99
C SER A 10 5.98 4.55 -10.74
N PHE A 11 4.65 4.68 -10.68
CA PHE A 11 3.97 5.26 -9.51
C PHE A 11 4.15 4.44 -8.23
N LYS A 12 4.38 3.13 -8.33
CA LYS A 12 4.73 2.30 -7.16
C LYS A 12 6.08 2.67 -6.54
N LEU A 13 6.92 3.34 -7.30
CA LEU A 13 8.19 3.92 -6.89
C LEU A 13 8.11 5.45 -6.79
N GLN A 14 6.93 6.00 -6.55
CA GLN A 14 6.68 7.44 -6.45
C GLN A 14 6.98 8.24 -7.74
N GLY A 15 7.00 7.58 -8.87
CA GLY A 15 7.06 8.18 -10.19
C GLY A 15 5.66 8.57 -10.72
N PRO A 16 5.57 9.06 -11.95
CA PRO A 16 4.31 9.48 -12.57
C PRO A 16 3.38 8.29 -12.84
N GLU A 17 2.08 8.57 -12.82
CA GLU A 17 1.07 7.62 -13.26
C GLU A 17 1.14 7.43 -14.79
N GLY A 18 0.71 6.27 -15.25
CA GLY A 18 0.67 5.95 -16.68
C GLY A 18 2.01 5.55 -17.29
N ILE A 19 3.12 5.65 -16.56
CA ILE A 19 4.44 5.23 -17.03
C ILE A 19 4.82 3.86 -16.47
N GLY A 20 5.20 2.95 -17.36
CA GLY A 20 5.78 1.65 -17.04
C GLY A 20 7.30 1.64 -17.15
N ILE A 21 7.94 0.87 -16.30
CA ILE A 21 9.38 0.59 -16.38
C ILE A 21 9.56 -0.87 -16.78
N VAL A 22 10.38 -1.09 -17.80
CA VAL A 22 10.75 -2.43 -18.26
C VAL A 22 12.27 -2.57 -18.18
N VAL A 23 12.73 -3.60 -17.47
CA VAL A 23 14.13 -3.95 -17.36
C VAL A 23 14.35 -5.41 -17.74
N GLY A 24 15.47 -5.72 -18.37
CA GLY A 24 15.77 -7.10 -18.76
C GLY A 24 16.76 -7.22 -19.90
N LYS A 25 16.73 -8.36 -20.58
CA LYS A 25 17.62 -8.64 -21.70
C LYS A 25 17.45 -7.61 -22.84
N GLU A 26 18.56 -7.17 -23.38
CA GLU A 26 18.61 -6.11 -24.39
C GLU A 26 17.74 -6.42 -25.62
N GLU A 27 17.74 -7.63 -26.10
CA GLU A 27 16.97 -8.06 -27.27
C GLU A 27 15.47 -7.77 -27.10
N TYR A 28 14.90 -8.08 -25.93
CA TYR A 28 13.48 -7.88 -25.63
C TYR A 28 13.17 -6.40 -25.37
N VAL A 29 14.02 -5.72 -24.62
CA VAL A 29 13.85 -4.28 -24.36
C VAL A 29 13.93 -3.47 -25.67
N ASN A 30 14.87 -3.80 -26.55
CA ASN A 30 14.98 -3.14 -27.85
C ASN A 30 13.79 -3.45 -28.77
N ARG A 31 13.21 -4.64 -28.71
CA ARG A 31 11.98 -4.96 -29.44
C ARG A 31 10.80 -4.11 -28.96
N ILE A 32 10.61 -3.98 -27.65
CA ILE A 32 9.59 -3.12 -27.06
C ILE A 32 9.81 -1.67 -27.45
N ARG A 33 11.05 -1.17 -27.36
CA ARG A 33 11.41 0.19 -27.75
C ARG A 33 11.04 0.51 -29.20
N LYS A 34 11.33 -0.40 -30.13
CA LYS A 34 10.97 -0.24 -31.55
C LYS A 34 9.46 -0.17 -31.76
N MET A 35 8.69 -0.98 -31.06
CA MET A 35 7.22 -0.96 -31.14
C MET A 35 6.65 0.35 -30.61
N HIS A 36 7.14 0.84 -29.49
CA HIS A 36 6.71 2.11 -28.87
C HIS A 36 7.11 3.31 -29.75
N TYR A 37 8.29 3.27 -30.37
CA TYR A 37 8.74 4.33 -31.26
C TYR A 37 7.79 4.53 -32.45
N SER A 38 7.41 3.44 -33.11
CA SER A 38 6.48 3.49 -34.24
C SER A 38 5.04 3.86 -33.84
N GLY A 39 4.64 3.55 -32.61
CA GLY A 39 3.29 3.80 -32.09
C GLY A 39 3.09 5.17 -31.43
N GLY A 40 4.11 6.01 -31.34
CA GLY A 40 4.03 7.30 -30.65
C GLY A 40 3.84 7.21 -29.13
N CYS A 41 4.12 6.04 -28.54
CA CYS A 41 3.93 5.78 -27.11
C CYS A 41 5.22 6.02 -26.31
N GLN A 42 6.01 7.01 -26.69
CA GLN A 42 7.28 7.29 -26.03
C GLN A 42 7.07 8.16 -24.79
N THR A 43 7.75 7.78 -23.70
CA THR A 43 7.87 8.62 -22.52
C THR A 43 8.59 9.91 -22.87
N GLN A 44 8.01 11.05 -22.48
CA GLN A 44 8.60 12.36 -22.68
C GLN A 44 9.73 12.64 -21.68
N GLY A 45 10.61 13.58 -22.00
CA GLY A 45 11.78 13.88 -21.16
C GLY A 45 11.45 14.25 -19.72
N HIS A 46 10.40 15.04 -19.51
CA HIS A 46 9.95 15.43 -18.17
C HIS A 46 9.38 14.25 -17.37
N GLU A 47 8.68 13.33 -18.01
CA GLU A 47 8.17 12.10 -17.40
C GLU A 47 9.32 11.17 -17.02
N ALA A 48 10.32 11.00 -17.91
CA ALA A 48 11.51 10.21 -17.64
C ALA A 48 12.31 10.77 -16.45
N LEU A 49 12.41 12.10 -16.32
CA LEU A 49 13.05 12.76 -15.20
C LEU A 49 12.30 12.49 -13.88
N ASP A 50 10.97 12.54 -13.90
CA ASP A 50 10.15 12.25 -12.73
C ASP A 50 10.25 10.76 -12.31
N VAL A 51 10.36 9.84 -13.28
CA VAL A 51 10.66 8.41 -13.03
C VAL A 51 12.02 8.25 -12.35
N LEU A 52 13.06 8.93 -12.83
CA LEU A 52 14.40 8.88 -12.23
C LEU A 52 14.41 9.40 -10.80
N ARG A 53 13.69 10.49 -10.54
CA ARG A 53 13.48 10.99 -9.16
C ARG A 53 12.80 9.95 -8.28
N GLY A 54 11.72 9.33 -8.77
CA GLY A 54 11.01 8.25 -8.07
C GLY A 54 11.94 7.10 -7.74
N LEU A 55 12.71 6.61 -8.70
CA LEU A 55 13.69 5.54 -8.49
C LEU A 55 14.75 5.89 -7.44
N THR A 56 15.20 7.16 -7.43
CA THR A 56 16.20 7.63 -6.46
C THR A 56 15.64 7.68 -5.04
N TYR A 57 14.40 8.14 -4.86
CA TYR A 57 13.79 8.30 -3.54
C TYR A 57 13.11 7.03 -3.02
N ALA A 58 12.65 6.13 -3.90
CA ALA A 58 11.88 4.96 -3.52
C ALA A 58 12.54 4.10 -2.42
N PRO A 59 13.84 3.76 -2.47
CA PRO A 59 14.46 2.95 -1.44
C PRO A 59 14.36 3.56 -0.04
N VAL A 60 14.59 4.89 0.07
CA VAL A 60 14.50 5.62 1.33
C VAL A 60 13.07 5.66 1.85
N MET A 61 12.11 5.96 0.98
CA MET A 61 10.70 6.03 1.35
C MET A 61 10.13 4.66 1.74
N LEU A 62 10.53 3.60 1.04
CA LEU A 62 10.15 2.24 1.40
C LEU A 62 10.71 1.84 2.76
N ALA A 63 11.96 2.20 3.06
CA ALA A 63 12.58 1.93 4.37
C ALA A 63 11.87 2.68 5.50
N ILE A 64 11.53 3.97 5.30
CA ILE A 64 10.77 4.75 6.28
C ILE A 64 9.39 4.13 6.52
N THR A 65 8.66 3.80 5.45
CA THR A 65 7.33 3.18 5.55
C THR A 65 7.40 1.84 6.27
N ALA A 66 8.37 0.99 5.93
CA ALA A 66 8.56 -0.30 6.58
C ALA A 66 8.81 -0.14 8.09
N LYS A 67 9.65 0.83 8.49
CA LYS A 67 9.91 1.14 9.90
C LYS A 67 8.66 1.59 10.66
N GLU A 68 7.82 2.43 10.05
CA GLU A 68 6.55 2.85 10.69
C GLU A 68 5.54 1.69 10.78
N VAL A 69 5.52 0.79 9.79
CA VAL A 69 4.72 -0.44 9.83
C VAL A 69 5.18 -1.35 10.97
N GLU A 70 6.49 -1.58 11.11
CA GLU A 70 7.06 -2.39 12.18
C GLU A 70 6.75 -1.82 13.58
N LYS A 71 6.86 -0.50 13.74
CA LYS A 71 6.48 0.19 14.99
C LYS A 71 4.99 0.00 15.30
N THR A 72 4.14 0.18 14.30
CA THR A 72 2.69 -0.01 14.45
C THR A 72 2.38 -1.44 14.85
N LEU A 73 2.96 -2.42 14.15
CA LEU A 73 2.80 -3.84 14.45
C LEU A 73 3.22 -4.17 15.89
N SER A 74 4.41 -3.73 16.29
CA SER A 74 4.91 -3.98 17.64
C SER A 74 3.97 -3.45 18.72
N LYS A 75 3.42 -2.26 18.54
CA LYS A 75 2.47 -1.67 19.50
C LYS A 75 1.14 -2.45 19.55
N LEU A 76 0.62 -2.89 18.39
CA LEU A 76 -0.59 -3.72 18.34
C LEU A 76 -0.37 -5.06 19.03
N GLN A 77 0.75 -5.73 18.77
CA GLN A 77 1.10 -7.01 19.38
C GLN A 77 1.35 -6.89 20.90
N ASN A 78 1.78 -5.73 21.37
CA ASN A 78 1.93 -5.44 22.79
C ASN A 78 0.61 -5.06 23.50
N GLY A 79 -0.52 -5.12 22.79
CA GLY A 79 -1.86 -4.90 23.37
C GLY A 79 -2.22 -3.42 23.56
N GLU A 80 -1.61 -2.49 22.83
CA GLU A 80 -1.96 -1.05 22.91
C GLU A 80 -3.43 -0.78 22.57
N ILE A 81 -4.05 -1.66 21.76
CA ILE A 81 -5.47 -1.62 21.41
C ILE A 81 -6.05 -3.01 21.75
N PRO A 82 -6.76 -3.16 22.88
CA PRO A 82 -7.25 -4.48 23.36
C PRO A 82 -8.24 -5.17 22.40
N GLU A 83 -8.90 -4.42 21.55
CA GLU A 83 -9.86 -4.91 20.56
C GLU A 83 -9.20 -5.63 19.36
N ILE A 84 -7.89 -5.57 19.27
CA ILE A 84 -7.15 -6.27 18.22
C ILE A 84 -6.84 -7.70 18.72
N LYS A 85 -7.34 -8.67 17.96
CA LYS A 85 -7.09 -10.09 18.21
C LYS A 85 -5.72 -10.52 17.70
N ASP A 86 -5.35 -10.07 16.50
CA ASP A 86 -4.07 -10.36 15.87
C ASP A 86 -3.67 -9.27 14.89
N ALA A 87 -2.39 -9.10 14.65
CA ALA A 87 -1.84 -8.20 13.64
C ALA A 87 -0.54 -8.75 13.07
N PHE A 88 -0.38 -8.67 11.75
CA PHE A 88 0.82 -9.13 11.04
C PHE A 88 1.05 -8.37 9.73
N ILE A 89 2.31 -8.40 9.25
CA ILE A 89 2.67 -7.80 7.97
C ILE A 89 2.23 -8.74 6.84
N ALA A 90 1.57 -8.18 5.82
CA ALA A 90 1.16 -8.93 4.65
C ALA A 90 2.37 -9.53 3.93
N ASN A 91 2.24 -10.79 3.52
CA ASN A 91 3.31 -11.51 2.83
C ASN A 91 3.76 -10.76 1.57
N ALA A 92 5.07 -10.65 1.38
CA ALA A 92 5.74 -9.97 0.26
C ALA A 92 5.45 -8.45 0.13
N GLN A 93 4.84 -7.81 1.15
CA GLN A 93 4.54 -6.37 1.15
C GLN A 93 4.79 -5.78 2.53
N SER A 94 6.04 -5.46 2.84
CA SER A 94 6.47 -4.93 4.13
C SER A 94 5.77 -3.64 4.61
N LYS A 95 5.00 -2.99 3.76
CA LYS A 95 4.29 -1.75 4.06
C LYS A 95 2.79 -1.91 4.35
N VAL A 96 2.29 -3.14 4.37
CA VAL A 96 0.86 -3.44 4.57
C VAL A 96 0.68 -4.29 5.80
N LEU A 97 -0.13 -3.80 6.74
CA LEU A 97 -0.59 -4.55 7.91
C LEU A 97 -1.94 -5.20 7.62
N LEU A 98 -2.10 -6.41 8.12
CA LEU A 98 -3.37 -7.07 8.29
C LEU A 98 -3.67 -7.09 9.79
N VAL A 99 -4.86 -6.61 10.16
CA VAL A 99 -5.27 -6.44 11.54
C VAL A 99 -6.61 -7.13 11.73
N GLU A 100 -6.65 -8.14 12.62
CA GLU A 100 -7.86 -8.86 12.97
C GLU A 100 -8.48 -8.29 14.23
N LEU A 101 -9.74 -7.91 14.16
CA LEU A 101 -10.54 -7.42 15.27
C LEU A 101 -11.13 -8.61 16.06
N SER A 102 -11.32 -8.44 17.36
CA SER A 102 -12.00 -9.41 18.22
C SER A 102 -13.50 -9.50 17.96
N GLU A 103 -14.09 -8.46 17.37
CA GLU A 103 -15.52 -8.33 17.06
C GLU A 103 -15.75 -8.10 15.56
N PRO A 104 -16.91 -8.52 15.00
CA PRO A 104 -17.23 -8.39 13.57
C PRO A 104 -17.69 -6.95 13.22
N ILE A 105 -16.85 -5.97 13.48
CA ILE A 105 -17.14 -4.53 13.28
C ILE A 105 -16.27 -3.87 12.19
N ALA A 106 -15.51 -4.64 11.42
CA ALA A 106 -14.55 -4.09 10.47
C ALA A 106 -15.14 -3.07 9.50
N LYS A 107 -16.37 -3.30 9.02
CA LYS A 107 -17.05 -2.35 8.13
C LYS A 107 -17.27 -0.98 8.78
N LYS A 108 -17.79 -0.94 10.02
CA LYS A 108 -18.00 0.31 10.76
C LYS A 108 -16.65 1.00 11.07
N VAL A 109 -15.62 0.22 11.42
CA VAL A 109 -14.27 0.76 11.66
C VAL A 109 -13.70 1.41 10.41
N LEU A 110 -13.88 0.84 9.24
CA LEU A 110 -13.44 1.45 7.97
C LEU A 110 -14.20 2.75 7.66
N GLU A 111 -15.52 2.77 7.88
CA GLU A 111 -16.34 3.97 7.69
C GLU A 111 -15.89 5.10 8.64
N ASN A 112 -15.70 4.79 9.92
CA ASN A 112 -15.24 5.76 10.92
C ASN A 112 -13.79 6.21 10.67
N ALA A 113 -12.90 5.31 10.27
CA ALA A 113 -11.53 5.67 9.92
C ALA A 113 -11.47 6.66 8.74
N ASN A 114 -12.37 6.50 7.75
CA ASN A 114 -12.49 7.45 6.65
C ASN A 114 -12.92 8.86 7.14
N LEU A 115 -13.85 8.93 8.08
CA LEU A 115 -14.27 10.21 8.70
C LEU A 115 -13.12 10.86 9.49
N LEU A 116 -12.20 10.06 10.02
CA LEU A 116 -11.00 10.50 10.74
C LEU A 116 -9.80 10.82 9.83
N GLY A 117 -9.98 10.74 8.50
CA GLY A 117 -8.99 11.13 7.52
C GLY A 117 -8.14 9.99 6.95
N ALA A 118 -8.48 8.73 7.22
CA ALA A 118 -7.88 7.60 6.50
C ALA A 118 -8.52 7.45 5.11
N LEU A 119 -7.73 7.05 4.11
CA LEU A 119 -8.24 6.81 2.77
C LEU A 119 -8.94 5.43 2.71
N PRO A 120 -10.17 5.35 2.18
CA PRO A 120 -10.95 4.09 2.17
C PRO A 120 -10.55 3.13 1.05
N ASN A 121 -9.95 3.64 0.00
CA ASN A 121 -9.51 2.90 -1.16
C ASN A 121 -8.17 3.43 -1.66
N PRO A 122 -7.31 2.56 -2.20
CA PRO A 122 -6.12 3.03 -2.89
C PRO A 122 -6.55 3.80 -4.15
N VAL A 123 -6.31 5.09 -4.16
CA VAL A 123 -6.41 5.91 -5.37
C VAL A 123 -5.12 5.66 -6.16
N GLY A 124 -5.23 4.92 -7.28
CA GLY A 124 -4.04 4.57 -8.08
C GLY A 124 -3.03 3.67 -7.35
N ALA A 125 -3.47 2.84 -6.43
CA ALA A 125 -2.65 1.85 -5.72
C ALA A 125 -1.30 2.41 -5.22
N GLU A 126 -1.33 3.36 -4.28
CA GLU A 126 -0.14 3.87 -3.60
C GLU A 126 0.59 4.97 -4.38
N SER A 127 -0.19 5.92 -4.86
CA SER A 127 0.31 7.14 -5.48
C SER A 127 1.35 7.84 -4.59
N LYS A 128 2.34 8.46 -5.20
CA LYS A 128 3.34 9.30 -4.52
C LYS A 128 2.74 10.46 -3.71
N TYR A 129 1.47 10.78 -3.97
CA TYR A 129 0.75 11.88 -3.30
C TYR A 129 0.00 11.44 -2.04
N GLU A 130 -0.11 10.14 -1.77
CA GLU A 130 -0.82 9.65 -0.59
C GLU A 130 -0.01 9.93 0.68
N LEU A 131 -0.44 10.95 1.42
CA LEU A 131 0.11 11.32 2.72
C LEU A 131 -0.62 10.62 3.86
N ALA A 132 -1.95 10.53 3.75
CA ALA A 132 -2.79 9.90 4.74
C ALA A 132 -2.67 8.37 4.72
N PRO A 133 -2.84 7.70 5.86
CA PRO A 133 -2.87 6.24 5.87
C PRO A 133 -4.12 5.73 5.14
N MET A 134 -4.03 4.52 4.59
CA MET A 134 -5.17 3.84 3.99
C MET A 134 -5.68 2.74 4.92
N PHE A 135 -6.99 2.75 5.16
CA PHE A 135 -7.70 1.70 5.87
C PHE A 135 -8.75 1.12 4.92
N TYR A 136 -8.62 -0.15 4.57
CA TYR A 136 -9.49 -0.75 3.56
C TYR A 136 -9.73 -2.24 3.82
N LYS A 137 -10.71 -2.80 3.15
CA LYS A 137 -11.07 -4.21 3.26
C LYS A 137 -9.96 -5.13 2.77
N VAL A 138 -9.93 -6.34 3.28
CA VAL A 138 -9.01 -7.39 2.81
C VAL A 138 -9.28 -7.74 1.36
N SER A 139 -8.24 -8.25 0.67
CA SER A 139 -8.34 -8.60 -0.74
C SER A 139 -9.22 -9.83 -0.97
N GLY A 140 -9.77 -9.94 -2.19
CA GLY A 140 -10.58 -11.08 -2.58
C GLY A 140 -9.86 -12.43 -2.47
N THR A 141 -8.53 -12.46 -2.47
CA THR A 141 -7.75 -13.69 -2.27
C THR A 141 -7.94 -14.25 -0.86
N PHE A 142 -7.95 -13.38 0.17
CA PHE A 142 -8.25 -13.78 1.54
C PHE A 142 -9.71 -14.24 1.68
N LEU A 143 -10.65 -13.47 1.10
CA LEU A 143 -12.08 -13.76 1.18
C LEU A 143 -12.48 -15.05 0.43
N LYS A 144 -11.71 -15.47 -0.57
CA LYS A 144 -11.94 -16.79 -1.22
C LYS A 144 -11.62 -17.94 -0.28
N LYS A 145 -10.63 -17.76 0.61
CA LYS A 145 -10.25 -18.78 1.59
C LYS A 145 -11.18 -18.76 2.80
N ASP A 146 -11.49 -17.57 3.29
CA ASP A 146 -12.37 -17.36 4.45
C ASP A 146 -13.22 -16.09 4.25
N PRO A 147 -14.49 -16.24 3.85
CA PRO A 147 -15.38 -15.09 3.64
C PRO A 147 -15.68 -14.29 4.91
N THR A 148 -15.55 -14.87 6.11
CA THR A 148 -15.86 -14.19 7.38
C THR A 148 -14.88 -13.08 7.71
N LEU A 149 -13.68 -13.10 7.11
CA LEU A 149 -12.66 -12.07 7.28
C LEU A 149 -13.13 -10.68 6.82
N ILE A 150 -14.19 -10.59 6.02
CA ILE A 150 -14.76 -9.29 5.60
C ILE A 150 -15.28 -8.48 6.80
N ASP A 151 -15.74 -9.17 7.84
CA ASP A 151 -16.36 -8.57 9.01
C ASP A 151 -15.36 -8.32 10.15
N THR A 152 -14.22 -9.01 10.14
CA THR A 152 -13.27 -8.98 11.26
C THR A 152 -11.89 -8.43 10.88
N MET A 153 -11.52 -8.39 9.60
CA MET A 153 -10.15 -8.05 9.22
C MET A 153 -10.04 -6.74 8.44
N LEU A 154 -9.08 -5.94 8.82
CA LEU A 154 -8.71 -4.69 8.17
C LEU A 154 -7.37 -4.84 7.45
N ARG A 155 -7.21 -4.10 6.38
CA ARG A 155 -5.93 -3.91 5.71
C ARG A 155 -5.51 -2.44 5.89
N ILE A 156 -4.31 -2.22 6.42
CA ILE A 156 -3.79 -0.88 6.71
C ILE A 156 -2.47 -0.68 5.98
N ASN A 157 -2.38 0.43 5.24
CA ASN A 157 -1.13 0.93 4.70
C ASN A 157 -0.85 2.28 5.35
N CYS A 158 0.30 2.40 6.00
CA CYS A 158 0.67 3.63 6.68
C CYS A 158 0.95 4.79 5.71
N ASN A 159 1.27 4.51 4.45
CA ASN A 159 1.75 5.52 3.49
C ASN A 159 2.87 6.38 4.09
N ARG A 160 2.66 7.69 4.23
CA ARG A 160 3.61 8.63 4.85
C ARG A 160 3.20 9.04 6.27
N ALA A 161 2.15 8.43 6.81
CA ALA A 161 1.71 8.70 8.17
C ALA A 161 2.62 7.99 9.19
N SER A 162 2.81 8.64 10.33
CA SER A 162 3.51 8.02 11.45
C SER A 162 2.67 6.91 12.10
N SER A 163 3.34 6.01 12.80
CA SER A 163 2.71 4.97 13.62
C SER A 163 1.69 5.57 14.61
N GLU A 164 2.01 6.70 15.22
CA GLU A 164 1.12 7.38 16.18
C GLU A 164 -0.19 7.81 15.51
N THR A 165 -0.11 8.37 14.29
CA THR A 165 -1.31 8.76 13.52
C THR A 165 -2.16 7.56 13.17
N VAL A 166 -1.55 6.48 12.70
CA VAL A 166 -2.25 5.24 12.34
C VAL A 166 -2.97 4.65 13.56
N LEU A 167 -2.28 4.54 14.69
CA LEU A 167 -2.85 3.99 15.93
C LEU A 167 -3.96 4.86 16.50
N ARG A 168 -3.79 6.19 16.46
CA ARG A 168 -4.85 7.13 16.88
C ARG A 168 -6.13 6.93 16.06
N ILE A 169 -6.01 6.93 14.73
CA ILE A 169 -7.17 6.73 13.85
C ILE A 169 -7.81 5.37 14.11
N LEU A 170 -7.03 4.30 14.23
CA LEU A 170 -7.55 2.95 14.48
C LEU A 170 -8.30 2.88 15.81
N LYS A 171 -7.72 3.41 16.88
CA LYS A 171 -8.31 3.41 18.22
C LYS A 171 -9.62 4.22 18.27
N GLU A 172 -9.61 5.43 17.70
CA GLU A 172 -10.80 6.29 17.65
C GLU A 172 -11.91 5.67 16.78
N ALA A 173 -11.54 5.08 15.63
CA ALA A 173 -12.49 4.42 14.74
C ALA A 173 -13.15 3.19 15.41
N ILE A 174 -12.37 2.37 16.12
CA ILE A 174 -12.90 1.22 16.87
C ILE A 174 -13.85 1.71 17.97
N LYS A 175 -13.46 2.72 18.74
CA LYS A 175 -14.32 3.29 19.79
C LYS A 175 -15.65 3.77 19.22
N ALA A 176 -15.63 4.58 18.16
CA ALA A 176 -16.85 5.07 17.51
C ALA A 176 -17.70 3.96 16.85
N SER A 177 -17.13 2.79 16.62
CA SER A 177 -17.87 1.66 16.02
C SER A 177 -18.65 0.82 17.04
N LYS A 178 -18.39 1.04 18.33
CA LYS A 178 -19.07 0.38 19.47
C LYS A 178 -20.20 1.22 20.07
N GLU A 179 -20.23 2.51 19.74
CA GLU A 179 -21.30 3.44 20.09
C GLU A 179 -22.46 3.32 19.06
#